data_6f3e4d8c5fde65eb716ce531b32200a2
#
_entry.id   6f3e4d8c5fde65eb716ce531b32200a2
#
_cell.length_a   1.000
_cell.length_b   1.000
_cell.length_c   1.000
_cell.angle_alpha   90.00
_cell.angle_beta   90.00
_cell.angle_gamma   90.00
#
_symmetry.space_group_name_H-M   'P 1'
#
loop_
_entity.id
_entity.type
_entity.pdbx_description
1 polymer ?
#
loop_
_entity_poly.entity_id
_entity_poly.type
_entity_poly.pdbx_seq_one_letter_code
_entity_poly.pdbx_strand_id
1 'polypeptide(L)'
;MTTSADTITPERPWRQVVANLTPDRRRVLYAFGAAILVFVVGELLHPGFGSVPSIKAILVIASFVGFVAAGQTFVILVGGIDLSVPWVLNGAAILLVTSSLGRDGRAAQAVLLTLALGLGTGLVNGVGVAYFTVPAVVMTLGMNGIMEGLTLGLSKGLTCGSCASYAPKAVQNVVRSEVLGVPADLFLWLGVAVVVTFLLSATTFGRRIYAIGNNDTASFLAGINVRLVTVALYMLSGLFAALGGIVLVAYGGQATLGMGDPYLFQSIAAAVIGGVSILGGRGHYLGTLAGSITLVALVSVLLAENMPDWGRSVVYGGAILVILLAYGRERQQL
;
A
#
# COMPACT_ATOMS: atom_id res chain seq x y z
N MET A 1 22.54 46.14 37.94
CA MET A 1 23.09 45.24 36.92
C MET A 1 22.98 43.82 37.43
N THR A 2 21.90 43.12 37.08
CA THR A 2 21.68 41.71 37.41
C THR A 2 21.72 40.94 36.09
N THR A 3 22.86 40.27 35.86
CA THR A 3 23.05 39.35 34.76
C THR A 3 22.19 38.12 35.01
N SER A 4 21.13 37.92 34.20
CA SER A 4 20.39 36.65 34.15
C SER A 4 21.29 35.57 33.55
N ALA A 5 21.66 34.62 34.38
CA ALA A 5 22.32 33.39 33.91
C ALA A 5 21.28 32.57 33.13
N ASP A 6 21.39 32.59 31.81
CA ASP A 6 20.70 31.65 30.95
C ASP A 6 21.14 30.22 31.34
N THR A 7 20.26 29.50 32.02
CA THR A 7 20.40 28.07 32.28
C THR A 7 20.25 27.31 30.97
N ILE A 8 21.38 27.06 30.30
CA ILE A 8 21.45 26.14 29.16
C ILE A 8 21.14 24.74 29.70
N THR A 9 19.90 24.34 29.64
CA THR A 9 19.52 22.93 29.85
C THR A 9 20.17 22.10 28.76
N PRO A 10 21.00 21.10 29.09
CA PRO A 10 21.63 20.27 28.07
C PRO A 10 20.56 19.58 27.25
N GLU A 11 20.46 19.94 25.95
CA GLU A 11 19.55 19.27 25.03
C GLU A 11 19.87 17.78 25.02
N ARG A 12 18.84 16.95 25.22
CA ARG A 12 18.99 15.50 25.27
C ARG A 12 19.59 15.02 23.94
N PRO A 13 20.63 14.19 23.93
CA PRO A 13 21.39 13.82 22.71
C PRO A 13 20.51 13.25 21.58
N TRP A 14 19.41 12.58 21.91
CA TRP A 14 18.48 12.07 20.89
C TRP A 14 17.74 13.18 20.13
N ARG A 15 17.49 14.36 20.72
CA ARG A 15 16.86 15.50 20.03
C ARG A 15 17.77 16.05 18.93
N GLN A 16 19.06 16.09 19.17
CA GLN A 16 20.06 16.52 18.17
C GLN A 16 20.19 15.49 17.05
N VAL A 17 20.14 14.18 17.35
CA VAL A 17 20.15 13.12 16.33
C VAL A 17 18.93 13.23 15.43
N VAL A 18 17.72 13.41 15.99
CA VAL A 18 16.50 13.57 15.20
C VAL A 18 16.49 14.89 14.43
N ALA A 19 17.03 15.97 15.01
CA ALA A 19 17.11 17.27 14.33
C ALA A 19 18.03 17.25 13.09
N ASN A 20 19.04 16.39 13.08
CA ASN A 20 19.98 16.23 11.96
C ASN A 20 19.48 15.31 10.84
N LEU A 21 18.34 14.62 11.03
CA LEU A 21 17.73 13.77 9.99
C LEU A 21 17.02 14.64 8.92
N THR A 22 17.09 14.19 7.67
CA THR A 22 16.26 14.79 6.61
C THR A 22 14.78 14.66 6.96
N PRO A 23 13.92 15.59 6.52
CA PRO A 23 12.47 15.56 6.81
C PRO A 23 11.81 14.21 6.50
N ASP A 24 12.19 13.56 5.40
CA ASP A 24 11.64 12.26 5.02
C ASP A 24 12.05 11.14 5.98
N ARG A 25 13.29 11.14 6.43
CA ARG A 25 13.75 10.16 7.45
C ARG A 25 13.03 10.33 8.78
N ARG A 26 12.71 11.57 9.18
CA ARG A 26 11.91 11.82 10.40
C ARG A 26 10.50 11.25 10.27
N ARG A 27 9.84 11.43 9.10
CA ARG A 27 8.50 10.87 8.84
C ARG A 27 8.50 9.35 8.95
N VAL A 28 9.47 8.69 8.35
CA VAL A 28 9.64 7.23 8.46
C VAL A 28 9.81 6.82 9.93
N LEU A 29 10.65 7.52 10.69
CA LEU A 29 10.87 7.23 12.12
C LEU A 29 9.56 7.41 12.93
N TYR A 30 8.78 8.45 12.66
CA TYR A 30 7.50 8.67 13.33
C TYR A 30 6.48 7.59 12.96
N ALA A 31 6.46 7.11 11.72
CA ALA A 31 5.58 6.02 11.31
C ALA A 31 5.91 4.71 12.04
N PHE A 32 7.20 4.35 12.18
CA PHE A 32 7.61 3.21 12.99
C PHE A 32 7.33 3.42 14.48
N GLY A 33 7.52 4.64 15.00
CA GLY A 33 7.14 4.99 16.36
C GLY A 33 5.64 4.83 16.63
N ALA A 34 4.81 5.21 15.67
CA ALA A 34 3.36 5.01 15.73
C ALA A 34 3.01 3.50 15.75
N ALA A 35 3.66 2.68 14.91
CA ALA A 35 3.47 1.24 14.93
C ALA A 35 3.78 0.64 16.30
N ILE A 36 4.94 0.98 16.87
CA ILE A 36 5.35 0.52 18.21
C ILE A 36 4.34 0.99 19.26
N LEU A 37 3.90 2.25 19.19
CA LEU A 37 2.93 2.79 20.14
C LEU A 37 1.61 1.99 20.11
N VAL A 38 1.11 1.65 18.91
CA VAL A 38 -0.12 0.85 18.76
C VAL A 38 0.06 -0.54 19.36
N PHE A 39 1.22 -1.19 19.16
CA PHE A 39 1.50 -2.49 19.78
C PHE A 39 1.57 -2.39 21.31
N VAL A 40 2.19 -1.34 21.86
CA VAL A 40 2.25 -1.11 23.31
C VAL A 40 0.85 -0.89 23.87
N VAL A 41 0.05 -0.03 23.24
CA VAL A 41 -1.34 0.21 23.66
C VAL A 41 -2.18 -1.07 23.55
N GLY A 42 -2.01 -1.83 22.45
CA GLY A 42 -2.69 -3.11 22.27
C GLY A 42 -2.34 -4.13 23.34
N GLU A 43 -1.08 -4.24 23.76
CA GLU A 43 -0.65 -5.12 24.84
C GLU A 43 -1.20 -4.69 26.20
N LEU A 44 -1.32 -3.37 26.45
CA LEU A 44 -1.89 -2.84 27.69
C LEU A 44 -3.40 -3.11 27.80
N LEU A 45 -4.13 -3.05 26.67
CA LEU A 45 -5.56 -3.32 26.61
C LEU A 45 -5.86 -4.81 26.62
N HIS A 46 -5.05 -5.57 25.88
CA HIS A 46 -5.22 -7.02 25.68
C HIS A 46 -3.89 -7.74 25.90
N PRO A 47 -3.65 -8.27 27.12
CA PRO A 47 -2.44 -9.04 27.42
C PRO A 47 -2.26 -10.22 26.43
N GLY A 48 -1.10 -10.28 25.80
CA GLY A 48 -0.78 -11.24 24.74
C GLY A 48 -0.94 -10.72 23.32
N PHE A 49 -1.38 -9.47 23.13
CA PHE A 49 -1.42 -8.82 21.81
C PHE A 49 0.00 -8.68 21.21
N GLY A 50 1.02 -8.41 22.03
CA GLY A 50 2.43 -8.37 21.67
C GLY A 50 3.12 -9.74 21.63
N SER A 51 2.39 -10.86 21.75
CA SER A 51 2.97 -12.19 21.64
C SER A 51 3.50 -12.46 20.23
N VAL A 52 4.53 -13.33 20.12
CA VAL A 52 5.11 -13.67 18.81
C VAL A 52 4.08 -14.18 17.80
N PRO A 53 3.13 -15.07 18.15
CA PRO A 53 2.08 -15.48 17.22
C PRO A 53 1.19 -14.33 16.77
N SER A 54 0.79 -13.44 17.66
CA SER A 54 -0.04 -12.27 17.34
C SER A 54 0.69 -11.30 16.42
N ILE A 55 1.95 -10.96 16.73
CA ILE A 55 2.78 -10.11 15.88
C ILE A 55 2.93 -10.71 14.46
N LYS A 56 3.20 -12.01 14.35
CA LYS A 56 3.28 -12.70 13.06
C LYS A 56 1.98 -12.58 12.28
N ALA A 57 0.83 -12.84 12.91
CA ALA A 57 -0.47 -12.73 12.27
C ALA A 57 -0.75 -11.30 11.76
N ILE A 58 -0.47 -10.29 12.59
CA ILE A 58 -0.62 -8.88 12.22
C ILE A 58 0.29 -8.52 11.05
N LEU A 59 1.56 -8.95 11.04
CA LEU A 59 2.50 -8.69 9.98
C LEU A 59 2.09 -9.35 8.66
N VAL A 60 1.55 -10.57 8.69
CA VAL A 60 1.01 -11.26 7.51
C VAL A 60 -0.13 -10.45 6.89
N ILE A 61 -1.09 -9.99 7.69
CA ILE A 61 -2.18 -9.14 7.18
C ILE A 61 -1.65 -7.79 6.69
N ALA A 62 -0.67 -7.21 7.40
CA ALA A 62 -0.03 -5.96 6.99
C ALA A 62 0.73 -6.09 5.67
N SER A 63 1.27 -7.28 5.35
CA SER A 63 1.93 -7.54 4.07
C SER A 63 0.97 -7.37 2.90
N PHE A 64 -0.29 -7.84 3.01
CA PHE A 64 -1.28 -7.70 1.95
C PHE A 64 -1.59 -6.22 1.66
N VAL A 65 -1.79 -5.43 2.72
CA VAL A 65 -1.94 -3.97 2.60
C VAL A 65 -0.67 -3.36 2.01
N GLY A 66 0.50 -3.80 2.46
CA GLY A 66 1.80 -3.30 2.02
C GLY A 66 2.09 -3.56 0.54
N PHE A 67 1.72 -4.73 0.00
CA PHE A 67 1.83 -5.00 -1.44
C PHE A 67 1.02 -3.98 -2.25
N VAL A 68 -0.23 -3.79 -1.90
CA VAL A 68 -1.14 -2.87 -2.60
C VAL A 68 -0.67 -1.41 -2.42
N ALA A 69 -0.30 -1.04 -1.20
CA ALA A 69 0.18 0.30 -0.87
C ALA A 69 1.52 0.65 -1.55
N ALA A 70 2.30 -0.35 -2.00
CA ALA A 70 3.49 -0.09 -2.81
C ALA A 70 3.12 0.60 -4.14
N GLY A 71 2.11 0.06 -4.83
CA GLY A 71 1.57 0.66 -6.06
C GLY A 71 0.99 2.05 -5.81
N GLN A 72 0.17 2.17 -4.77
CA GLN A 72 -0.46 3.43 -4.40
C GLN A 72 0.58 4.51 -4.03
N THR A 73 1.68 4.13 -3.36
CA THR A 73 2.78 5.05 -3.03
C THR A 73 3.36 5.71 -4.29
N PHE A 74 3.59 4.95 -5.36
CA PHE A 74 4.11 5.50 -6.61
C PHE A 74 3.18 6.54 -7.22
N VAL A 75 1.89 6.27 -7.26
CA VAL A 75 0.88 7.18 -7.83
C VAL A 75 0.69 8.41 -6.96
N ILE A 76 0.65 8.26 -5.63
CA ILE A 76 0.51 9.38 -4.70
C ILE A 76 1.73 10.30 -4.76
N LEU A 77 2.95 9.77 -4.96
CA LEU A 77 4.16 10.60 -5.05
C LEU A 77 4.14 11.59 -6.22
N VAL A 78 3.32 11.39 -7.25
CA VAL A 78 3.11 12.37 -8.34
C VAL A 78 1.78 13.12 -8.21
N GLY A 79 1.12 13.06 -7.05
CA GLY A 79 -0.14 13.76 -6.78
C GLY A 79 -1.38 13.08 -7.37
N GLY A 80 -1.27 11.82 -7.84
CA GLY A 80 -2.40 11.02 -8.31
C GLY A 80 -2.95 10.11 -7.20
N ILE A 81 -4.11 9.50 -7.46
CA ILE A 81 -4.71 8.42 -6.65
C ILE A 81 -5.25 7.37 -7.61
N ASP A 82 -5.00 6.10 -7.33
CA ASP A 82 -5.52 5.00 -8.12
C ASP A 82 -6.71 4.34 -7.38
N LEU A 83 -7.91 4.65 -7.83
CA LEU A 83 -9.15 4.08 -7.27
C LEU A 83 -9.55 2.77 -7.95
N SER A 84 -8.81 2.29 -8.97
CA SER A 84 -9.09 1.02 -9.62
C SER A 84 -8.55 -0.20 -8.86
N VAL A 85 -7.70 0.04 -7.87
CA VAL A 85 -7.00 -0.98 -7.08
C VAL A 85 -7.91 -2.11 -6.56
N PRO A 86 -9.12 -1.85 -5.98
CA PRO A 86 -9.95 -2.92 -5.42
C PRO A 86 -10.34 -3.96 -6.46
N TRP A 87 -10.85 -3.51 -7.59
CA TRP A 87 -11.35 -4.42 -8.62
C TRP A 87 -10.26 -4.93 -9.56
N VAL A 88 -9.10 -4.26 -9.67
CA VAL A 88 -7.91 -4.85 -10.27
C VAL A 88 -7.38 -6.01 -9.41
N LEU A 89 -7.29 -5.84 -8.10
CA LEU A 89 -6.92 -6.89 -7.15
C LEU A 89 -7.91 -8.06 -7.21
N ASN A 90 -9.21 -7.76 -7.16
CA ASN A 90 -10.27 -8.76 -7.19
C ASN A 90 -10.29 -9.54 -8.51
N GLY A 91 -10.20 -8.82 -9.65
CA GLY A 91 -10.09 -9.42 -10.98
C GLY A 91 -8.85 -10.29 -11.13
N ALA A 92 -7.72 -9.85 -10.55
CA ALA A 92 -6.48 -10.61 -10.50
C ALA A 92 -6.63 -11.92 -9.72
N ALA A 93 -7.22 -11.86 -8.52
CA ALA A 93 -7.48 -13.03 -7.68
C ALA A 93 -8.39 -14.04 -8.40
N ILE A 94 -9.48 -13.57 -9.02
CA ILE A 94 -10.41 -14.42 -9.76
C ILE A 94 -9.78 -14.98 -11.03
N LEU A 95 -9.02 -14.19 -11.78
CA LEU A 95 -8.33 -14.66 -12.98
C LEU A 95 -7.31 -15.76 -12.63
N LEU A 96 -6.58 -15.63 -11.51
CA LEU A 96 -5.65 -16.66 -11.06
C LEU A 96 -6.35 -18.01 -10.88
N VAL A 97 -7.46 -18.05 -10.15
CA VAL A 97 -8.16 -19.30 -9.83
C VAL A 97 -8.89 -19.87 -11.05
N THR A 98 -9.53 -19.03 -11.86
CA THR A 98 -10.28 -19.46 -13.02
C THR A 98 -9.38 -19.94 -14.16
N SER A 99 -8.24 -19.30 -14.41
CA SER A 99 -7.29 -19.73 -15.45
C SER A 99 -6.48 -20.98 -15.04
N SER A 100 -6.15 -21.12 -13.77
CA SER A 100 -5.44 -22.30 -13.27
C SER A 100 -6.35 -23.50 -13.05
N LEU A 101 -7.65 -23.30 -12.78
CA LEU A 101 -8.59 -24.33 -12.33
C LEU A 101 -8.05 -25.11 -11.10
N GLY A 102 -7.30 -24.45 -10.22
CA GLY A 102 -6.65 -25.05 -9.07
C GLY A 102 -5.51 -26.02 -9.39
N ARG A 103 -5.06 -26.11 -10.65
CA ARG A 103 -4.04 -27.07 -11.12
C ARG A 103 -2.66 -26.45 -11.06
N ASP A 104 -1.71 -27.13 -10.40
CA ASP A 104 -0.33 -26.68 -10.28
C ASP A 104 0.39 -26.55 -11.63
N GLY A 105 0.10 -27.44 -12.59
CA GLY A 105 0.67 -27.37 -13.93
C GLY A 105 0.30 -26.12 -14.74
N ARG A 106 -0.73 -25.37 -14.30
CA ARG A 106 -1.14 -24.08 -14.91
C ARG A 106 -0.79 -22.87 -14.04
N ALA A 107 -0.18 -23.08 -12.87
CA ALA A 107 0.09 -22.02 -11.90
C ALA A 107 0.92 -20.88 -12.49
N ALA A 108 2.03 -21.19 -13.15
CA ALA A 108 2.91 -20.19 -13.77
C ALA A 108 2.18 -19.37 -14.85
N GLN A 109 1.44 -20.03 -15.73
CA GLN A 109 0.64 -19.36 -16.76
C GLN A 109 -0.42 -18.44 -16.14
N ALA A 110 -1.13 -18.92 -15.12
CA ALA A 110 -2.16 -18.14 -14.42
C ALA A 110 -1.55 -16.90 -13.73
N VAL A 111 -0.40 -17.04 -13.06
CA VAL A 111 0.31 -15.90 -12.45
C VAL A 111 0.70 -14.88 -13.52
N LEU A 112 1.30 -15.32 -14.64
CA LEU A 112 1.68 -14.40 -15.72
C LEU A 112 0.48 -13.65 -16.31
N LEU A 113 -0.64 -14.34 -16.57
CA LEU A 113 -1.86 -13.71 -17.04
C LEU A 113 -2.42 -12.68 -16.04
N THR A 114 -2.35 -13.01 -14.76
CA THR A 114 -2.81 -12.13 -13.68
C THR A 114 -1.95 -10.85 -13.59
N LEU A 115 -0.62 -11.00 -13.68
CA LEU A 115 0.28 -9.85 -13.70
C LEU A 115 0.10 -9.01 -14.97
N ALA A 116 -0.14 -9.66 -16.11
CA ALA A 116 -0.43 -8.97 -17.37
C ALA A 116 -1.74 -8.17 -17.30
N LEU A 117 -2.78 -8.70 -16.62
CA LEU A 117 -4.01 -7.96 -16.33
C LEU A 117 -3.71 -6.68 -15.54
N GLY A 118 -2.94 -6.78 -14.45
CA GLY A 118 -2.57 -5.62 -13.63
C GLY A 118 -1.77 -4.57 -14.42
N LEU A 119 -0.77 -5.01 -15.19
CA LEU A 119 0.01 -4.11 -16.06
C LEU A 119 -0.87 -3.46 -17.15
N GLY A 120 -1.78 -4.22 -17.75
CA GLY A 120 -2.67 -3.74 -18.81
C GLY A 120 -3.67 -2.70 -18.30
N THR A 121 -4.30 -2.96 -17.16
CA THR A 121 -5.23 -1.99 -16.52
C THR A 121 -4.49 -0.73 -16.08
N GLY A 122 -3.29 -0.88 -15.51
CA GLY A 122 -2.43 0.25 -15.16
C GLY A 122 -1.97 1.05 -16.40
N LEU A 123 -1.66 0.37 -17.51
CA LEU A 123 -1.33 1.03 -18.78
C LEU A 123 -2.49 1.89 -19.27
N VAL A 124 -3.71 1.36 -19.29
CA VAL A 124 -4.92 2.10 -19.71
C VAL A 124 -5.15 3.31 -18.81
N ASN A 125 -5.07 3.15 -17.48
CA ASN A 125 -5.16 4.26 -16.53
C ASN A 125 -4.08 5.32 -16.80
N GLY A 126 -2.83 4.89 -16.92
CA GLY A 126 -1.71 5.78 -17.15
C GLY A 126 -1.80 6.55 -18.46
N VAL A 127 -2.24 5.91 -19.54
CA VAL A 127 -2.47 6.57 -20.83
C VAL A 127 -3.62 7.56 -20.73
N GLY A 128 -4.73 7.19 -20.08
CA GLY A 128 -5.88 8.07 -19.85
C GLY A 128 -5.49 9.35 -19.10
N VAL A 129 -4.70 9.21 -18.03
CA VAL A 129 -4.25 10.33 -17.22
C VAL A 129 -3.19 11.16 -17.94
N ALA A 130 -2.16 10.52 -18.54
CA ALA A 130 -1.00 11.21 -19.05
C ALA A 130 -1.16 11.82 -20.44
N TYR A 131 -1.93 11.17 -21.33
CA TYR A 131 -2.09 11.59 -22.71
C TYR A 131 -3.45 12.23 -22.99
N PHE A 132 -4.51 11.70 -22.39
CA PHE A 132 -5.85 12.26 -22.52
C PHE A 132 -6.18 13.29 -21.45
N THR A 133 -5.27 13.54 -20.50
CA THR A 133 -5.41 14.54 -19.41
C THR A 133 -6.68 14.36 -18.59
N VAL A 134 -7.19 13.12 -18.51
CA VAL A 134 -8.34 12.80 -17.66
C VAL A 134 -7.90 12.87 -16.20
N PRO A 135 -8.65 13.56 -15.32
CA PRO A 135 -8.31 13.57 -13.90
C PRO A 135 -8.15 12.16 -13.35
N ALA A 136 -7.07 11.92 -12.59
CA ALA A 136 -6.68 10.59 -12.10
C ALA A 136 -7.83 9.84 -11.41
N VAL A 137 -8.54 10.53 -10.51
CA VAL A 137 -9.69 9.99 -9.78
C VAL A 137 -10.80 9.53 -10.72
N VAL A 138 -11.10 10.32 -11.76
CA VAL A 138 -12.17 10.00 -12.74
C VAL A 138 -11.77 8.78 -13.59
N MET A 139 -10.52 8.76 -14.08
CA MET A 139 -10.01 7.66 -14.90
C MET A 139 -10.01 6.35 -14.14
N THR A 140 -9.45 6.35 -12.94
CA THR A 140 -9.28 5.14 -12.14
C THR A 140 -10.61 4.65 -11.54
N LEU A 141 -11.53 5.56 -11.21
CA LEU A 141 -12.88 5.18 -10.78
C LEU A 141 -13.67 4.55 -11.94
N GLY A 142 -13.55 5.09 -13.16
CA GLY A 142 -14.12 4.46 -14.36
C GLY A 142 -13.54 3.07 -14.61
N MET A 143 -12.22 2.92 -14.47
CA MET A 143 -11.55 1.61 -14.58
C MET A 143 -12.00 0.64 -13.48
N ASN A 144 -12.24 1.12 -12.27
CA ASN A 144 -12.77 0.31 -11.18
C ASN A 144 -14.11 -0.32 -11.57
N GLY A 145 -15.04 0.47 -12.10
CA GLY A 145 -16.34 -0.03 -12.59
C GLY A 145 -16.21 -0.98 -13.80
N ILE A 146 -15.28 -0.71 -14.73
CA ILE A 146 -14.99 -1.62 -15.84
C ILE A 146 -14.48 -2.97 -15.33
N MET A 147 -13.52 -2.95 -14.41
CA MET A 147 -12.95 -4.18 -13.84
C MET A 147 -13.98 -4.94 -13.01
N GLU A 148 -14.85 -4.25 -12.28
CA GLU A 148 -15.99 -4.85 -11.59
C GLU A 148 -16.90 -5.57 -12.58
N GLY A 149 -17.39 -4.89 -13.61
CA GLY A 149 -18.28 -5.45 -14.62
C GLY A 149 -17.65 -6.63 -15.36
N LEU A 150 -16.38 -6.52 -15.77
CA LEU A 150 -15.66 -7.62 -16.43
C LEU A 150 -15.49 -8.82 -15.49
N THR A 151 -15.13 -8.58 -14.25
CA THR A 151 -14.93 -9.65 -13.26
C THR A 151 -16.23 -10.37 -12.98
N LEU A 152 -17.35 -9.66 -12.77
CA LEU A 152 -18.66 -10.23 -12.55
C LEU A 152 -19.16 -10.99 -13.80
N GLY A 153 -19.04 -10.39 -14.99
CA GLY A 153 -19.53 -10.96 -16.24
C GLY A 153 -18.75 -12.22 -16.67
N LEU A 154 -17.41 -12.15 -16.63
CA LEU A 154 -16.56 -13.27 -17.05
C LEU A 154 -16.53 -14.41 -16.03
N SER A 155 -16.64 -14.11 -14.75
CA SER A 155 -16.74 -15.12 -13.70
C SER A 155 -18.13 -15.71 -13.54
N LYS A 156 -19.14 -15.18 -14.27
CA LYS A 156 -20.56 -15.54 -14.11
C LYS A 156 -21.06 -15.40 -12.67
N GLY A 157 -20.55 -14.40 -11.96
CA GLY A 157 -20.88 -14.15 -10.56
C GLY A 157 -20.38 -15.26 -9.62
N LEU A 158 -19.30 -15.95 -9.98
CA LEU A 158 -18.77 -17.09 -9.25
C LEU A 158 -18.36 -16.71 -7.80
N THR A 159 -19.30 -16.88 -6.90
CA THR A 159 -19.07 -17.03 -5.46
C THR A 159 -19.21 -18.51 -5.05
N CYS A 160 -18.95 -19.41 -5.97
CA CYS A 160 -19.38 -20.79 -5.90
C CYS A 160 -18.39 -21.66 -5.09
N GLY A 161 -18.81 -22.15 -3.95
CA GLY A 161 -18.06 -23.13 -3.17
C GLY A 161 -17.84 -24.50 -3.87
N SER A 162 -18.53 -24.74 -5.01
CA SER A 162 -18.39 -25.97 -5.81
C SER A 162 -17.59 -25.79 -7.09
N CYS A 163 -17.25 -24.54 -7.47
CA CYS A 163 -16.47 -24.26 -8.66
C CYS A 163 -14.97 -24.19 -8.32
N ALA A 164 -14.10 -24.37 -9.33
CA ALA A 164 -12.64 -24.33 -9.17
C ALA A 164 -12.14 -22.91 -8.79
N SER A 165 -12.61 -22.38 -7.67
CA SER A 165 -12.21 -21.08 -7.10
C SER A 165 -10.99 -21.16 -6.19
N TYR A 166 -10.33 -22.32 -6.19
CA TYR A 166 -9.14 -22.54 -5.37
C TYR A 166 -7.86 -22.10 -6.08
N ALA A 167 -6.96 -21.46 -5.35
CA ALA A 167 -5.63 -21.19 -5.84
C ALA A 167 -4.83 -22.51 -6.00
N PRO A 168 -3.94 -22.62 -7.00
CA PRO A 168 -3.03 -23.77 -7.12
C PRO A 168 -2.22 -23.96 -5.84
N LYS A 169 -2.00 -25.22 -5.44
CA LYS A 169 -1.20 -25.54 -4.25
C LYS A 169 0.24 -25.01 -4.37
N ALA A 170 0.80 -25.01 -5.56
CA ALA A 170 2.12 -24.45 -5.81
C ALA A 170 2.20 -22.98 -5.40
N VAL A 171 1.17 -22.16 -5.71
CA VAL A 171 1.12 -20.75 -5.33
C VAL A 171 0.84 -20.59 -3.83
N GLN A 172 -0.08 -21.40 -3.28
CA GLN A 172 -0.37 -21.41 -1.84
C GLN A 172 0.89 -21.74 -1.03
N ASN A 173 1.66 -22.75 -1.45
CA ASN A 173 2.87 -23.16 -0.75
C ASN A 173 3.94 -22.07 -0.74
N VAL A 174 4.08 -21.29 -1.82
CA VAL A 174 5.02 -20.14 -1.85
C VAL A 174 4.66 -19.08 -0.82
N VAL A 175 3.37 -18.86 -0.58
CA VAL A 175 2.91 -17.79 0.33
C VAL A 175 2.77 -18.28 1.78
N ARG A 176 2.25 -19.53 1.97
CA ARG A 176 1.94 -20.10 3.29
C ARG A 176 3.11 -20.85 3.94
N SER A 177 4.17 -21.17 3.20
CA SER A 177 5.31 -21.85 3.79
C SER A 177 5.96 -20.99 4.88
N GLU A 178 6.63 -21.65 5.79
CA GLU A 178 7.45 -20.98 6.80
C GLU A 178 8.94 -21.23 6.52
N VAL A 179 9.71 -20.15 6.57
CA VAL A 179 11.18 -20.19 6.47
C VAL A 179 11.71 -19.77 7.84
N LEU A 180 12.42 -20.67 8.52
CA LEU A 180 12.92 -20.43 9.89
C LEU A 180 11.83 -20.01 10.90
N GLY A 181 10.62 -20.54 10.73
CA GLY A 181 9.47 -20.20 11.59
C GLY A 181 8.86 -18.83 11.31
N VAL A 182 9.20 -18.19 10.18
CA VAL A 182 8.63 -16.92 9.71
C VAL A 182 7.84 -17.20 8.43
N PRO A 183 6.59 -16.69 8.31
CA PRO A 183 5.79 -16.83 7.09
C PRO A 183 6.48 -16.29 5.85
N ALA A 184 6.45 -17.04 4.75
CA ALA A 184 7.18 -16.71 3.53
C ALA A 184 6.68 -15.44 2.84
N ASP A 185 5.41 -15.08 3.00
CA ASP A 185 4.83 -13.84 2.49
C ASP A 185 5.54 -12.59 3.05
N LEU A 186 6.05 -12.64 4.28
CA LEU A 186 6.84 -11.55 4.87
C LEU A 186 8.18 -11.36 4.15
N PHE A 187 8.83 -12.44 3.72
CA PHE A 187 10.05 -12.35 2.90
C PHE A 187 9.74 -11.80 1.50
N LEU A 188 8.60 -12.18 0.91
CA LEU A 188 8.15 -11.62 -0.36
C LEU A 188 7.89 -10.12 -0.22
N TRP A 189 7.20 -9.71 0.86
CA TRP A 189 6.94 -8.29 1.13
C TRP A 189 8.22 -7.51 1.40
N LEU A 190 9.16 -8.08 2.16
CA LEU A 190 10.48 -7.48 2.37
C LEU A 190 11.24 -7.32 1.04
N GLY A 191 11.18 -8.31 0.16
CA GLY A 191 11.74 -8.24 -1.19
C GLY A 191 11.15 -7.07 -1.99
N VAL A 192 9.83 -6.91 -1.97
CA VAL A 192 9.15 -5.75 -2.58
C VAL A 192 9.62 -4.45 -1.92
N ALA A 193 9.72 -4.41 -0.59
CA ALA A 193 10.19 -3.22 0.13
C ALA A 193 11.60 -2.81 -0.28
N VAL A 194 12.50 -3.76 -0.45
CA VAL A 194 13.86 -3.51 -0.94
C VAL A 194 13.84 -2.98 -2.38
N VAL A 195 13.08 -3.62 -3.27
CA VAL A 195 13.00 -3.20 -4.69
C VAL A 195 12.40 -1.80 -4.81
N VAL A 196 11.27 -1.53 -4.16
CA VAL A 196 10.60 -0.22 -4.23
C VAL A 196 11.47 0.87 -3.61
N THR A 197 12.10 0.58 -2.46
CA THR A 197 13.03 1.51 -1.82
C THR A 197 14.23 1.82 -2.71
N PHE A 198 14.82 0.80 -3.35
CA PHE A 198 15.91 0.98 -4.30
C PHE A 198 15.47 1.81 -5.50
N LEU A 199 14.32 1.50 -6.11
CA LEU A 199 13.77 2.26 -7.23
C LEU A 199 13.57 3.74 -6.87
N LEU A 200 13.03 4.04 -5.70
CA LEU A 200 12.75 5.41 -5.27
C LEU A 200 14.02 6.18 -4.87
N SER A 201 14.96 5.53 -4.15
CA SER A 201 16.09 6.24 -3.55
C SER A 201 17.36 6.22 -4.38
N ALA A 202 17.62 5.15 -5.16
CA ALA A 202 18.90 4.93 -5.83
C ALA A 202 18.86 5.14 -7.35
N THR A 203 17.66 5.21 -7.98
CA THR A 203 17.55 5.27 -9.44
C THR A 203 17.23 6.67 -9.98
N THR A 204 17.51 6.86 -11.28
CA THR A 204 17.05 8.05 -12.02
C THR A 204 15.53 8.12 -12.12
N PHE A 205 14.85 6.96 -12.12
CA PHE A 205 13.40 6.88 -12.13
C PHE A 205 12.82 7.49 -10.86
N GLY A 206 13.33 7.15 -9.68
CA GLY A 206 12.91 7.73 -8.41
C GLY A 206 13.11 9.25 -8.37
N ARG A 207 14.28 9.74 -8.82
CA ARG A 207 14.52 11.19 -8.89
C ARG A 207 13.51 11.92 -9.77
N ARG A 208 13.10 11.33 -10.91
CA ARG A 208 12.07 11.87 -11.80
C ARG A 208 10.70 11.90 -11.13
N ILE A 209 10.33 10.85 -10.36
CA ILE A 209 9.08 10.80 -9.60
C ILE A 209 8.98 11.97 -8.64
N TYR A 210 10.00 12.17 -7.81
CA TYR A 210 10.01 13.28 -6.84
C TYR A 210 10.03 14.66 -7.53
N ALA A 211 10.74 14.80 -8.64
CA ALA A 211 10.73 16.05 -9.42
C ALA A 211 9.33 16.38 -9.94
N ILE A 212 8.65 15.41 -10.58
CA ILE A 212 7.28 15.55 -11.10
C ILE A 212 6.31 15.87 -9.99
N GLY A 213 6.38 15.14 -8.85
CA GLY A 213 5.49 15.36 -7.72
C GLY A 213 5.67 16.73 -7.05
N ASN A 214 6.85 17.34 -7.14
CA ASN A 214 7.07 18.70 -6.66
C ASN A 214 6.55 19.77 -7.65
N ASN A 215 6.82 19.61 -8.94
CA ASN A 215 6.33 20.51 -10.00
C ASN A 215 6.46 19.82 -11.36
N ASP A 216 5.34 19.42 -11.95
CA ASP A 216 5.25 18.72 -13.23
C ASP A 216 5.69 19.59 -14.40
N THR A 217 5.29 20.87 -14.39
CA THR A 217 5.64 21.84 -15.43
C THR A 217 7.15 22.13 -15.45
N ALA A 218 7.76 22.37 -14.29
CA ALA A 218 9.20 22.57 -14.18
C ALA A 218 9.97 21.30 -14.59
N SER A 219 9.46 20.12 -14.24
CA SER A 219 10.03 18.83 -14.64
C SER A 219 10.01 18.63 -16.16
N PHE A 220 8.91 18.99 -16.82
CA PHE A 220 8.79 18.95 -18.26
C PHE A 220 9.79 19.91 -18.93
N LEU A 221 9.92 21.13 -18.45
CA LEU A 221 10.89 22.12 -18.94
C LEU A 221 12.35 21.68 -18.72
N ALA A 222 12.61 20.88 -17.68
CA ALA A 222 13.91 20.25 -17.43
C ALA A 222 14.17 18.99 -18.29
N GLY A 223 13.29 18.68 -19.26
CA GLY A 223 13.47 17.58 -20.20
C GLY A 223 13.01 16.20 -19.66
N ILE A 224 12.28 16.15 -18.55
CA ILE A 224 11.69 14.90 -18.06
C ILE A 224 10.43 14.59 -18.88
N ASN A 225 10.36 13.38 -19.41
CA ASN A 225 9.13 12.90 -20.06
C ASN A 225 8.08 12.54 -18.98
N VAL A 226 7.34 13.56 -18.51
CA VAL A 226 6.33 13.43 -17.46
C VAL A 226 5.28 12.38 -17.84
N ARG A 227 4.83 12.36 -19.12
CA ARG A 227 3.80 11.43 -19.58
C ARG A 227 4.24 9.98 -19.46
N LEU A 228 5.44 9.64 -19.92
CA LEU A 228 5.96 8.28 -19.87
C LEU A 228 6.15 7.80 -18.42
N VAL A 229 6.67 8.68 -17.55
CA VAL A 229 6.83 8.37 -16.12
C VAL A 229 5.45 8.12 -15.49
N THR A 230 4.46 8.97 -15.73
CA THR A 230 3.10 8.80 -15.20
C THR A 230 2.49 7.46 -15.65
N VAL A 231 2.61 7.10 -16.94
CA VAL A 231 2.14 5.79 -17.43
C VAL A 231 2.82 4.65 -16.67
N ALA A 232 4.14 4.71 -16.50
CA ALA A 232 4.89 3.67 -15.79
C ALA A 232 4.44 3.54 -14.32
N LEU A 233 4.07 4.65 -13.65
CA LEU A 233 3.60 4.63 -12.26
C LEU A 233 2.24 3.94 -12.13
N TYR A 234 1.30 4.21 -13.04
CA TYR A 234 0.02 3.50 -13.04
C TYR A 234 0.17 2.02 -13.41
N MET A 235 1.10 1.68 -14.34
CA MET A 235 1.43 0.28 -14.63
C MET A 235 1.96 -0.44 -13.38
N LEU A 236 2.85 0.20 -12.61
CA LEU A 236 3.32 -0.33 -11.33
C LEU A 236 2.18 -0.45 -10.32
N SER A 237 1.26 0.52 -10.25
CA SER A 237 0.09 0.43 -9.36
C SER A 237 -0.76 -0.80 -9.68
N GLY A 238 -1.13 -1.00 -10.94
CA GLY A 238 -1.88 -2.17 -11.37
C GLY A 238 -1.12 -3.49 -11.14
N LEU A 239 0.19 -3.51 -11.37
CA LEU A 239 1.05 -4.66 -11.09
C LEU A 239 1.02 -5.04 -9.61
N PHE A 240 1.18 -4.06 -8.70
CA PHE A 240 1.15 -4.31 -7.26
C PHE A 240 -0.25 -4.65 -6.75
N ALA A 241 -1.31 -4.12 -7.34
CA ALA A 241 -2.68 -4.54 -7.07
C ALA A 241 -2.88 -6.02 -7.46
N ALA A 242 -2.39 -6.44 -8.64
CA ALA A 242 -2.45 -7.83 -9.07
C ALA A 242 -1.61 -8.77 -8.18
N LEU A 243 -0.39 -8.35 -7.79
CA LEU A 243 0.43 -9.08 -6.81
C LEU A 243 -0.29 -9.23 -5.47
N GLY A 244 -0.92 -8.17 -4.96
CA GLY A 244 -1.76 -8.22 -3.77
C GLY A 244 -2.88 -9.25 -3.90
N GLY A 245 -3.56 -9.30 -5.05
CA GLY A 245 -4.60 -10.29 -5.34
C GLY A 245 -4.08 -11.73 -5.35
N ILE A 246 -2.90 -11.96 -5.96
CA ILE A 246 -2.24 -13.28 -5.98
C ILE A 246 -1.92 -13.73 -4.55
N VAL A 247 -1.26 -12.87 -3.76
CA VAL A 247 -0.84 -13.20 -2.40
C VAL A 247 -2.05 -13.42 -1.49
N LEU A 248 -3.07 -12.59 -1.60
CA LEU A 248 -4.29 -12.67 -0.81
C LEU A 248 -5.05 -13.97 -1.08
N VAL A 249 -5.25 -14.35 -2.36
CA VAL A 249 -5.94 -15.59 -2.71
C VAL A 249 -5.08 -16.82 -2.42
N ALA A 250 -3.77 -16.73 -2.55
CA ALA A 250 -2.85 -17.81 -2.18
C ALA A 250 -2.89 -18.08 -0.68
N TYR A 251 -2.93 -17.03 0.14
CA TYR A 251 -3.05 -17.14 1.58
C TYR A 251 -4.45 -17.63 2.00
N GLY A 252 -5.53 -17.05 1.49
CA GLY A 252 -6.90 -17.46 1.79
C GLY A 252 -7.27 -18.82 1.19
N GLY A 253 -6.62 -19.23 0.11
CA GLY A 253 -6.89 -20.47 -0.64
C GLY A 253 -8.01 -20.36 -1.65
N GLN A 254 -8.88 -19.36 -1.54
CA GLN A 254 -10.05 -19.14 -2.38
C GLN A 254 -10.17 -17.68 -2.80
N ALA A 255 -10.73 -17.44 -3.98
CA ALA A 255 -11.12 -16.11 -4.41
C ALA A 255 -12.61 -15.88 -4.14
N THR A 256 -12.95 -14.71 -3.62
CA THR A 256 -14.33 -14.25 -3.42
C THR A 256 -14.52 -12.89 -4.08
N LEU A 257 -15.73 -12.63 -4.56
CA LEU A 257 -16.07 -11.32 -5.12
C LEU A 257 -16.05 -10.27 -4.01
N GLY A 258 -15.48 -9.09 -4.32
CA GLY A 258 -15.36 -7.98 -3.37
C GLY A 258 -14.22 -8.11 -2.36
N MET A 259 -13.38 -9.16 -2.44
CA MET A 259 -12.26 -9.34 -1.51
C MET A 259 -11.23 -8.21 -1.57
N GLY A 260 -11.23 -7.43 -2.66
CA GLY A 260 -10.36 -6.27 -2.85
C GLY A 260 -10.87 -4.97 -2.22
N ASP A 261 -12.17 -4.86 -1.92
CA ASP A 261 -12.81 -3.60 -1.53
C ASP A 261 -12.17 -2.92 -0.30
N PRO A 262 -11.80 -3.64 0.77
CA PRO A 262 -11.17 -3.03 1.93
C PRO A 262 -9.82 -2.37 1.62
N TYR A 263 -9.11 -2.88 0.61
CA TYR A 263 -7.73 -2.46 0.31
C TYR A 263 -7.64 -1.08 -0.35
N LEU A 264 -8.75 -0.52 -0.87
CA LEU A 264 -8.77 0.84 -1.40
C LEU A 264 -8.31 1.85 -0.35
N PHE A 265 -9.10 1.96 0.69
CA PHE A 265 -8.83 2.94 1.74
C PHE A 265 -7.61 2.54 2.60
N GLN A 266 -7.41 1.25 2.82
CA GLN A 266 -6.27 0.77 3.60
C GLN A 266 -4.93 1.09 2.94
N SER A 267 -4.81 0.95 1.61
CA SER A 267 -3.57 1.27 0.90
C SER A 267 -3.24 2.76 0.89
N ILE A 268 -4.26 3.61 0.71
CA ILE A 268 -4.11 5.06 0.79
C ILE A 268 -3.75 5.46 2.22
N ALA A 269 -4.50 4.95 3.21
CA ALA A 269 -4.26 5.24 4.63
C ALA A 269 -2.84 4.83 5.05
N ALA A 270 -2.39 3.64 4.67
CA ALA A 270 -1.05 3.16 4.96
C ALA A 270 0.04 4.08 4.38
N ALA A 271 -0.13 4.55 3.13
CA ALA A 271 0.81 5.48 2.52
C ALA A 271 0.84 6.83 3.27
N VAL A 272 -0.33 7.36 3.63
CA VAL A 272 -0.46 8.67 4.31
C VAL A 272 0.03 8.60 5.75
N ILE A 273 -0.36 7.57 6.52
CA ILE A 273 0.17 7.31 7.87
C ILE A 273 1.70 7.16 7.81
N GLY A 274 2.20 6.53 6.75
CA GLY A 274 3.62 6.38 6.46
C GLY A 274 4.34 7.68 6.09
N GLY A 275 3.62 8.81 5.97
CA GLY A 275 4.19 10.13 5.69
C GLY A 275 4.35 10.45 4.20
N VAL A 276 3.68 9.71 3.31
CA VAL A 276 3.59 10.06 1.89
C VAL A 276 2.58 11.22 1.74
N SER A 277 3.01 12.29 1.09
CA SER A 277 2.18 13.47 0.87
C SER A 277 1.18 13.22 -0.27
N ILE A 278 -0.12 13.38 -0.01
CA ILE A 278 -1.16 13.27 -1.05
C ILE A 278 -0.98 14.32 -2.16
N LEU A 279 -0.33 15.43 -1.86
CA LEU A 279 -0.03 16.47 -2.83
C LEU A 279 1.19 16.14 -3.72
N GLY A 280 1.82 14.98 -3.49
CA GLY A 280 3.00 14.54 -4.22
C GLY A 280 4.33 15.06 -3.67
N GLY A 281 5.42 14.66 -4.29
CA GLY A 281 6.78 15.15 -4.12
C GLY A 281 7.50 14.76 -2.83
N ARG A 282 6.82 14.15 -1.86
CA ARG A 282 7.38 13.84 -0.55
C ARG A 282 6.87 12.51 -0.02
N GLY A 283 7.73 11.75 0.63
CA GLY A 283 7.41 10.45 1.23
C GLY A 283 8.33 9.35 0.75
N HIS A 284 8.24 8.18 1.37
CA HIS A 284 9.07 7.02 1.05
C HIS A 284 8.35 5.73 1.39
N TYR A 285 8.58 4.66 0.61
CA TYR A 285 7.90 3.39 0.82
C TYR A 285 8.18 2.74 2.19
N LEU A 286 9.34 2.96 2.79
CA LEU A 286 9.60 2.49 4.15
C LEU A 286 8.62 3.09 5.17
N GLY A 287 8.19 4.33 4.95
CA GLY A 287 7.11 4.92 5.73
C GLY A 287 5.78 4.21 5.48
N THR A 288 5.41 3.96 4.21
CA THR A 288 4.21 3.21 3.84
C THR A 288 4.19 1.81 4.46
N LEU A 289 5.35 1.12 4.50
CA LEU A 289 5.51 -0.17 5.17
C LEU A 289 5.15 -0.05 6.66
N ALA A 290 5.74 0.92 7.35
CA ALA A 290 5.40 1.19 8.75
C ALA A 290 3.93 1.59 8.94
N GLY A 291 3.38 2.38 8.01
CA GLY A 291 1.97 2.76 7.98
C GLY A 291 1.04 1.55 7.80
N SER A 292 1.41 0.58 6.96
CA SER A 292 0.66 -0.68 6.80
C SER A 292 0.61 -1.47 8.11
N ILE A 293 1.75 -1.58 8.81
CA ILE A 293 1.83 -2.24 10.11
C ILE A 293 0.97 -1.50 11.13
N THR A 294 1.11 -0.17 11.20
CA THR A 294 0.35 0.67 12.15
C THR A 294 -1.15 0.51 11.94
N LEU A 295 -1.59 0.59 10.68
CA LEU A 295 -3.00 0.48 10.32
C LEU A 295 -3.58 -0.88 10.71
N VAL A 296 -2.90 -1.97 10.33
CA VAL A 296 -3.38 -3.33 10.63
C VAL A 296 -3.33 -3.63 12.12
N ALA A 297 -2.29 -3.19 12.83
CA ALA A 297 -2.22 -3.32 14.29
C ALA A 297 -3.39 -2.57 14.97
N LEU A 298 -3.68 -1.33 14.53
CA LEU A 298 -4.83 -0.56 15.03
C LEU A 298 -6.16 -1.31 14.82
N VAL A 299 -6.37 -1.84 13.60
CA VAL A 299 -7.53 -2.67 13.27
C VAL A 299 -7.63 -3.88 14.19
N SER A 300 -6.51 -4.55 14.43
CA SER A 300 -6.47 -5.74 15.27
C SER A 300 -6.83 -5.41 16.72
N VAL A 301 -6.42 -4.26 17.26
CA VAL A 301 -6.86 -3.77 18.57
C VAL A 301 -8.38 -3.55 18.58
N LEU A 302 -8.92 -2.86 17.56
CA LEU A 302 -10.37 -2.59 17.49
C LEU A 302 -11.20 -3.87 17.32
N LEU A 303 -10.65 -4.89 16.64
CA LEU A 303 -11.25 -6.22 16.55
C LEU A 303 -11.26 -6.93 17.92
N ALA A 304 -10.19 -6.84 18.67
CA ALA A 304 -10.10 -7.41 20.01
C ALA A 304 -11.13 -6.78 20.98
N GLU A 305 -11.46 -5.48 20.77
CA GLU A 305 -12.55 -4.78 21.48
C GLU A 305 -13.95 -5.13 20.94
N ASN A 306 -14.08 -6.13 20.05
CA ASN A 306 -15.35 -6.51 19.42
C ASN A 306 -16.04 -5.37 18.67
N MET A 307 -15.26 -4.36 18.16
CA MET A 307 -15.82 -3.26 17.41
C MET A 307 -16.40 -3.76 16.07
N PRO A 308 -17.67 -3.43 15.75
CA PRO A 308 -18.30 -3.83 14.49
C PRO A 308 -17.64 -3.17 13.28
N ASP A 309 -17.81 -3.75 12.09
CA ASP A 309 -17.17 -3.32 10.84
C ASP A 309 -17.40 -1.84 10.52
N TRP A 310 -18.61 -1.36 10.75
CA TRP A 310 -18.92 0.07 10.53
C TRP A 310 -18.11 0.99 11.45
N GLY A 311 -17.91 0.59 12.71
CA GLY A 311 -17.12 1.37 13.67
C GLY A 311 -15.66 1.45 13.25
N ARG A 312 -15.08 0.33 12.79
CA ARG A 312 -13.72 0.28 12.25
C ARG A 312 -13.55 1.18 11.03
N SER A 313 -14.54 1.17 10.13
CA SER A 313 -14.54 2.06 8.95
C SER A 313 -14.57 3.54 9.33
N VAL A 314 -15.32 3.91 10.36
CA VAL A 314 -15.33 5.29 10.92
C VAL A 314 -13.96 5.65 11.49
N VAL A 315 -13.31 4.74 12.22
CA VAL A 315 -11.95 4.99 12.76
C VAL A 315 -10.94 5.17 11.64
N TYR A 316 -10.99 4.36 10.56
CA TYR A 316 -10.10 4.54 9.41
C TYR A 316 -10.30 5.88 8.73
N GLY A 317 -11.54 6.22 8.40
CA GLY A 317 -11.87 7.50 7.78
C GLY A 317 -11.44 8.66 8.66
N GLY A 318 -11.68 8.58 9.96
CA GLY A 318 -11.26 9.58 10.94
C GLY A 318 -9.75 9.73 11.03
N ALA A 319 -9.01 8.63 11.07
CA ALA A 319 -7.55 8.64 11.09
C ALA A 319 -6.98 9.33 9.84
N ILE A 320 -7.52 9.00 8.65
CA ILE A 320 -7.11 9.64 7.39
C ILE A 320 -7.39 11.15 7.45
N LEU A 321 -8.59 11.56 7.89
CA LEU A 321 -8.95 12.97 7.98
C LEU A 321 -8.06 13.74 8.95
N VAL A 322 -7.78 13.20 10.13
CA VAL A 322 -6.91 13.85 11.14
C VAL A 322 -5.50 14.04 10.57
N ILE A 323 -4.96 13.03 9.90
CA ILE A 323 -3.63 13.10 9.31
C ILE A 323 -3.60 14.14 8.17
N LEU A 324 -4.62 14.15 7.31
CA LEU A 324 -4.74 15.14 6.23
C LEU A 324 -4.83 16.58 6.75
N LEU A 325 -5.59 16.80 7.81
CA LEU A 325 -5.70 18.12 8.45
C LEU A 325 -4.38 18.55 9.09
N ALA A 326 -3.64 17.61 9.68
CA ALA A 326 -2.33 17.89 10.25
C ALA A 326 -1.31 18.29 9.16
N TYR A 327 -1.27 17.55 8.05
CA TYR A 327 -0.38 17.88 6.92
C TYR A 327 -0.81 19.12 6.13
N GLY A 328 -2.12 19.40 6.04
CA GLY A 328 -2.64 20.59 5.35
C GLY A 328 -2.20 21.90 6.02
N ARG A 329 -2.04 21.91 7.34
CA ARG A 329 -1.57 23.09 8.11
C ARG A 329 -0.10 23.44 7.87
N GLU A 330 0.76 22.46 7.60
CA GLU A 330 2.19 22.74 7.32
C GLU A 330 2.39 23.57 6.04
N ARG A 331 1.45 23.51 5.08
CA ARG A 331 1.57 24.24 3.80
C ARG A 331 1.18 25.72 3.90
N GLN A 332 0.45 26.14 4.92
CA GLN A 332 0.08 27.55 5.12
C GLN A 332 1.18 28.38 5.82
N GLN A 333 2.26 27.71 6.25
CA GLN A 333 3.38 28.33 6.94
C GLN A 333 4.64 28.49 6.05
N LEU A 334 4.59 28.09 4.79
CA LEU A 334 5.61 28.26 3.75
C LEU A 334 5.15 29.22 2.65
#